data_3d8c7ea86b8ba2a333d96a2f7ed2ef66
#
_entry.id   3d8c7ea86b8ba2a333d96a2f7ed2ef66
#
_cell.length_a   1.000
_cell.length_b   1.000
_cell.length_c   1.000
_cell.angle_alpha   90.00
_cell.angle_beta   90.00
_cell.angle_gamma   90.00
#
_symmetry.space_group_name_H-M   'P 1'
#
loop_
_entity.id
_entity.type
_entity.pdbx_description
1 polymer ?
#
loop_
_entity_poly.entity_id
_entity_poly.type
_entity_poly.pdbx_seq_one_letter_code
_entity_poly.pdbx_strand_id
1 'polypeptide(L)'
;MKKYILKRDGRRKQFDKQKIVNAIKMAFESTQGEEFDEYAETKANNIADYIEQKVDESENMMSVEDIQDLVENGLMSCKKKNVAKQYILYRAQRNKLRSQRSEFNKIIGEKLTASNVQNNNANMDEYSFGGRMGEAGNELAKKYALENIISKKFADLHNNNICYIHDLNSVAIGSHNCITIPLDDLLKNGFDTRQQTIREATTVSSALQLVAVIMQCQSLVQFGGVSASHLDWTLVPYVRKSFSKHMKDGLRYVEKISDESYIDSIPKELPFDNEYAKTHEESYKYAMDMTKREVYQAVEGLLPKLK
;
A
#
# COMPACT_ATOMS: atom_id res chain seq x y z
N MET A 1 34.68 41.74 12.15
CA MET A 1 34.39 40.86 10.99
C MET A 1 32.98 40.26 11.14
N LYS A 2 32.21 40.10 10.04
CA LYS A 2 30.92 39.39 10.13
C LYS A 2 31.17 37.90 10.36
N LYS A 3 30.65 37.36 11.45
CA LYS A 3 30.84 35.98 11.85
C LYS A 3 29.76 35.11 11.20
N TYR A 4 30.13 33.91 10.74
CA TYR A 4 29.23 32.97 10.11
C TYR A 4 29.23 31.65 10.86
N ILE A 5 28.09 31.02 10.91
CA ILE A 5 27.85 29.68 11.49
C ILE A 5 27.34 28.72 10.43
N LEU A 6 27.61 27.43 10.60
CA LEU A 6 27.12 26.37 9.73
C LEU A 6 25.74 25.92 10.20
N LYS A 7 24.73 26.06 9.31
CA LYS A 7 23.41 25.50 9.55
C LYS A 7 23.40 23.99 9.30
N ARG A 8 22.37 23.30 9.82
CA ARG A 8 22.16 21.85 9.63
C ARG A 8 22.06 21.40 8.18
N ASP A 9 21.63 22.28 7.29
CA ASP A 9 21.53 22.07 5.84
C ASP A 9 22.82 22.42 5.07
N GLY A 10 23.94 22.61 5.79
CA GLY A 10 25.23 22.96 5.22
C GLY A 10 25.37 24.43 4.80
N ARG A 11 24.33 25.24 4.88
CA ARG A 11 24.38 26.65 4.49
C ARG A 11 25.08 27.50 5.55
N ARG A 12 25.86 28.47 5.11
CA ARG A 12 26.47 29.47 5.99
C ARG A 12 25.45 30.57 6.27
N LYS A 13 25.32 30.96 7.54
CA LYS A 13 24.47 32.08 7.96
C LYS A 13 25.23 32.93 8.94
N GLN A 14 25.00 34.25 8.86
CA GLN A 14 25.57 35.21 9.82
C GLN A 14 25.11 34.84 11.25
N PHE A 15 26.03 34.83 12.20
CA PHE A 15 25.76 34.68 13.61
C PHE A 15 24.85 35.81 14.11
N ASP A 16 23.90 35.47 14.95
CA ASP A 16 22.89 36.39 15.46
C ASP A 16 22.68 36.09 16.95
N LYS A 17 23.33 36.87 17.80
CA LYS A 17 23.30 36.76 19.25
C LYS A 17 21.87 36.85 19.81
N GLN A 18 21.02 37.69 19.23
CA GLN A 18 19.65 37.88 19.70
C GLN A 18 18.82 36.59 19.61
N LYS A 19 19.14 35.70 18.69
CA LYS A 19 18.47 34.42 18.58
C LYS A 19 18.74 33.51 19.78
N ILE A 20 19.92 33.58 20.37
CA ILE A 20 20.27 32.82 21.56
C ILE A 20 19.49 33.38 22.74
N VAL A 21 19.50 34.72 22.93
CA VAL A 21 18.74 35.39 23.99
C VAL A 21 17.26 35.03 23.90
N ASN A 22 16.68 35.11 22.70
CA ASN A 22 15.26 34.78 22.47
C ASN A 22 14.97 33.29 22.76
N ALA A 23 15.87 32.37 22.39
CA ALA A 23 15.69 30.95 22.66
C ALA A 23 15.72 30.65 24.17
N ILE A 24 16.61 31.31 24.91
CA ILE A 24 16.66 31.20 26.37
C ILE A 24 15.42 31.82 27.00
N LYS A 25 14.98 33.00 26.55
CA LYS A 25 13.73 33.62 27.00
C LYS A 25 12.53 32.69 26.84
N MET A 26 12.35 32.09 25.66
CA MET A 26 11.28 31.11 25.42
C MET A 26 11.35 29.90 26.33
N ALA A 27 12.57 29.45 26.71
CA ALA A 27 12.74 28.35 27.66
C ALA A 27 12.26 28.76 29.07
N PHE A 28 12.52 29.96 29.54
CA PHE A 28 12.00 30.47 30.80
C PHE A 28 10.47 30.55 30.75
N GLU A 29 9.90 31.23 29.74
CA GLU A 29 8.45 31.41 29.59
C GLU A 29 7.68 30.09 29.47
N SER A 30 8.31 29.05 28.92
CA SER A 30 7.70 27.70 28.80
C SER A 30 7.85 26.84 30.06
N THR A 31 8.62 27.29 31.06
CA THR A 31 8.84 26.54 32.30
C THR A 31 7.88 27.01 33.38
N GLN A 32 6.99 26.13 33.83
CA GLN A 32 5.99 26.46 34.83
C GLN A 32 6.63 26.95 36.14
N GLY A 33 6.15 28.11 36.60
CA GLY A 33 6.63 28.73 37.84
C GLY A 33 7.93 29.53 37.69
N GLU A 34 8.41 29.72 36.47
CA GLU A 34 9.59 30.53 36.19
C GLU A 34 9.20 31.74 35.29
N GLU A 35 9.72 32.92 35.61
CA GLU A 35 9.52 34.14 34.85
C GLU A 35 10.85 34.60 34.25
N PHE A 36 10.76 35.28 33.11
CA PHE A 36 11.93 35.94 32.49
C PHE A 36 12.15 37.32 33.14
N ASP A 37 12.66 37.26 34.38
CA ASP A 37 13.00 38.39 35.22
C ASP A 37 14.37 39.01 34.84
N GLU A 38 14.78 40.07 35.53
CA GLU A 38 16.05 40.77 35.33
C GLU A 38 17.26 39.79 35.51
N TYR A 39 17.18 38.86 36.43
CA TYR A 39 18.22 37.81 36.58
C TYR A 39 18.28 36.90 35.34
N ALA A 40 17.14 36.48 34.83
CA ALA A 40 17.07 35.63 33.65
C ALA A 40 17.59 36.34 32.39
N GLU A 41 17.24 37.63 32.23
CA GLU A 41 17.73 38.45 31.14
C GLU A 41 19.27 38.66 31.19
N THR A 42 19.80 38.97 32.38
CA THR A 42 21.23 39.08 32.58
C THR A 42 21.96 37.78 32.27
N LYS A 43 21.42 36.64 32.72
CA LYS A 43 22.00 35.33 32.43
C LYS A 43 21.93 34.97 30.94
N ALA A 44 20.81 35.24 30.28
CA ALA A 44 20.66 34.99 28.84
C ALA A 44 21.70 35.80 28.03
N ASN A 45 21.88 37.07 28.38
CA ASN A 45 22.90 37.94 27.74
C ASN A 45 24.32 37.41 28.00
N ASN A 46 24.67 37.06 29.24
CA ASN A 46 25.99 36.51 29.57
C ASN A 46 26.31 35.22 28.83
N ILE A 47 25.33 34.30 28.70
CA ILE A 47 25.48 33.08 27.91
C ILE A 47 25.69 33.43 26.44
N ALA A 48 24.91 34.37 25.90
CA ALA A 48 25.02 34.77 24.52
C ALA A 48 26.37 35.48 24.24
N ASP A 49 26.87 36.29 25.17
CA ASP A 49 28.20 36.92 25.09
C ASP A 49 29.33 35.90 25.08
N TYR A 50 29.26 34.92 25.98
CA TYR A 50 30.22 33.83 26.03
C TYR A 50 30.26 33.04 24.73
N ILE A 51 29.08 32.73 24.18
CA ILE A 51 28.98 31.99 22.89
C ILE A 51 29.52 32.85 21.75
N GLU A 52 29.24 34.14 21.75
CA GLU A 52 29.78 35.07 20.76
C GLU A 52 31.32 35.08 20.79
N GLN A 53 31.90 35.12 21.98
CA GLN A 53 33.35 35.03 22.15
C GLN A 53 33.89 33.68 21.63
N LYS A 54 33.23 32.56 21.94
CA LYS A 54 33.64 31.24 21.44
C LYS A 54 33.56 31.13 19.92
N VAL A 55 32.56 31.73 19.29
CA VAL A 55 32.44 31.80 17.82
C VAL A 55 33.59 32.64 17.22
N ASP A 56 34.07 33.66 17.99
CA ASP A 56 35.20 34.49 17.57
C ASP A 56 36.55 33.79 17.68
N GLU A 57 36.76 33.04 18.75
CA GLU A 57 37.99 32.33 19.04
C GLU A 57 38.15 31.04 18.22
N SER A 58 37.04 30.52 17.65
CA SER A 58 37.06 29.29 16.89
C SER A 58 37.73 29.45 15.53
N GLU A 59 38.75 28.62 15.27
CA GLU A 59 39.41 28.56 13.95
C GLU A 59 38.48 27.94 12.90
N ASN A 60 37.59 27.04 13.29
CA ASN A 60 36.61 26.41 12.44
C ASN A 60 35.23 27.06 12.62
N MET A 61 34.43 27.00 11.56
CA MET A 61 33.06 27.52 11.61
C MET A 61 32.20 26.60 12.51
N MET A 62 31.70 27.17 13.62
CA MET A 62 30.84 26.43 14.55
C MET A 62 29.48 26.09 13.91
N SER A 63 28.99 24.90 14.20
CA SER A 63 27.65 24.47 13.80
C SER A 63 26.57 24.99 14.75
N VAL A 64 25.33 24.97 14.31
CA VAL A 64 24.17 25.28 15.18
C VAL A 64 24.09 24.30 16.36
N GLU A 65 24.54 23.07 16.20
CA GLU A 65 24.56 22.06 17.29
C GLU A 65 25.57 22.45 18.36
N ASP A 66 26.78 22.84 17.96
CA ASP A 66 27.83 23.29 18.92
C ASP A 66 27.34 24.49 19.75
N ILE A 67 26.65 25.43 19.08
CA ILE A 67 26.05 26.58 19.76
C ILE A 67 24.98 26.15 20.76
N GLN A 68 24.12 25.21 20.38
CA GLN A 68 23.09 24.70 21.29
C GLN A 68 23.66 23.94 22.49
N ASP A 69 24.77 23.22 22.33
CA ASP A 69 25.49 22.58 23.42
C ASP A 69 26.06 23.60 24.40
N LEU A 70 26.58 24.71 23.89
CA LEU A 70 27.05 25.80 24.75
C LEU A 70 25.90 26.50 25.49
N VAL A 71 24.72 26.66 24.87
CA VAL A 71 23.51 27.18 25.53
C VAL A 71 23.07 26.24 26.66
N GLU A 72 23.03 24.93 26.42
CA GLU A 72 22.68 23.93 27.44
C GLU A 72 23.64 24.00 28.65
N ASN A 73 24.96 24.00 28.39
CA ASN A 73 25.97 24.11 29.43
C ASN A 73 25.83 25.41 30.24
N GLY A 74 25.56 26.52 29.55
CA GLY A 74 25.30 27.81 30.18
C GLY A 74 24.06 27.80 31.10
N LEU A 75 22.96 27.20 30.63
CA LEU A 75 21.73 27.06 31.41
C LEU A 75 21.90 26.08 32.59
N MET A 76 22.66 25.00 32.42
CA MET A 76 22.96 24.07 33.50
C MET A 76 23.79 24.71 34.62
N SER A 77 24.56 25.77 34.31
CA SER A 77 25.30 26.53 35.33
C SER A 77 24.43 27.54 36.10
N CYS A 78 23.19 27.80 35.63
CA CYS A 78 22.26 28.72 36.27
C CYS A 78 21.59 28.09 37.52
N LYS A 79 21.11 28.95 38.45
CA LYS A 79 20.37 28.51 39.64
C LYS A 79 19.04 27.84 39.28
N LYS A 80 18.39 28.27 38.22
CA LYS A 80 17.06 27.76 37.75
C LYS A 80 17.23 26.52 36.91
N LYS A 81 17.49 25.36 37.54
CA LYS A 81 17.78 24.07 36.87
C LYS A 81 16.59 23.54 36.00
N ASN A 82 15.36 23.90 36.36
CA ASN A 82 14.16 23.49 35.61
C ASN A 82 14.15 24.04 34.20
N VAL A 83 14.65 25.28 34.00
CA VAL A 83 14.75 25.90 32.67
C VAL A 83 15.76 25.16 31.79
N ALA A 84 16.90 24.77 32.33
CA ALA A 84 17.89 23.95 31.61
C ALA A 84 17.26 22.60 31.16
N LYS A 85 16.57 21.93 32.09
CA LYS A 85 15.87 20.66 31.78
C LYS A 85 14.83 20.84 30.67
N GLN A 86 14.03 21.89 30.74
CA GLN A 86 13.01 22.18 29.74
C GLN A 86 13.62 22.48 28.35
N TYR A 87 14.69 23.24 28.31
CA TYR A 87 15.42 23.53 27.07
C TYR A 87 15.97 22.26 26.43
N ILE A 88 16.62 21.39 27.22
CA ILE A 88 17.18 20.11 26.74
C ILE A 88 16.06 19.19 26.21
N LEU A 89 14.95 19.04 26.94
CA LEU A 89 13.82 18.23 26.51
C LEU A 89 13.19 18.76 25.22
N TYR A 90 13.00 20.08 25.11
CA TYR A 90 12.49 20.71 23.89
C TYR A 90 13.44 20.46 22.70
N ARG A 91 14.76 20.66 22.90
CA ARG A 91 15.77 20.40 21.86
C ARG A 91 15.74 18.94 21.42
N ALA A 92 15.71 18.00 22.35
CA ALA A 92 15.65 16.56 22.07
C ALA A 92 14.36 16.20 21.27
N GLN A 93 13.22 16.73 21.70
CA GLN A 93 11.95 16.54 20.97
C GLN A 93 12.00 17.10 19.55
N ARG A 94 12.53 18.30 19.39
CA ARG A 94 12.66 18.95 18.03
C ARG A 94 13.65 18.19 17.15
N ASN A 95 14.72 17.64 17.69
CA ASN A 95 15.69 16.84 16.95
C ASN A 95 15.06 15.53 16.52
N LYS A 96 14.32 14.84 17.40
CA LYS A 96 13.57 13.62 17.07
C LYS A 96 12.57 13.85 15.95
N LEU A 97 11.74 14.90 16.04
CA LEU A 97 10.76 15.23 15.01
C LEU A 97 11.40 15.54 13.65
N ARG A 98 12.56 16.21 13.65
CA ARG A 98 13.30 16.52 12.42
C ARG A 98 13.91 15.28 11.78
N SER A 99 14.51 14.40 12.59
CA SER A 99 15.09 13.14 12.13
C SER A 99 14.00 12.27 11.49
N GLN A 100 12.88 12.07 12.19
CA GLN A 100 11.74 11.29 11.69
C GLN A 100 11.17 11.87 10.38
N ARG A 101 11.04 13.21 10.30
CA ARG A 101 10.56 13.88 9.09
C ARG A 101 11.55 13.75 7.93
N SER A 102 12.83 13.84 8.19
CA SER A 102 13.88 13.69 7.15
C SER A 102 13.93 12.29 6.60
N GLU A 103 13.89 11.27 7.46
CA GLU A 103 13.87 9.87 7.09
C GLU A 103 12.60 9.53 6.30
N PHE A 104 11.44 9.94 6.80
CA PHE A 104 10.18 9.73 6.11
C PHE A 104 10.15 10.39 4.72
N ASN A 105 10.60 11.65 4.61
CA ASN A 105 10.68 12.33 3.32
C ASN A 105 11.64 11.62 2.35
N LYS A 106 12.72 11.02 2.85
CA LYS A 106 13.64 10.22 2.04
C LYS A 106 12.94 8.97 1.49
N ILE A 107 12.26 8.20 2.35
CA ILE A 107 11.51 7.01 1.95
C ILE A 107 10.45 7.34 0.89
N ILE A 108 9.64 8.37 1.13
CA ILE A 108 8.63 8.81 0.15
C ILE A 108 9.28 9.24 -1.17
N GLY A 109 10.40 9.98 -1.11
CA GLY A 109 11.14 10.37 -2.31
C GLY A 109 11.63 9.18 -3.13
N GLU A 110 12.18 8.16 -2.47
CA GLU A 110 12.63 6.91 -3.12
C GLU A 110 11.46 6.18 -3.81
N LYS A 111 10.29 6.11 -3.17
CA LYS A 111 9.09 5.50 -3.77
C LYS A 111 8.57 6.29 -4.97
N LEU A 112 8.46 7.62 -4.86
CA LEU A 112 7.98 8.47 -5.95
C LEU A 112 8.90 8.45 -7.17
N THR A 113 10.21 8.27 -6.98
CA THR A 113 11.22 8.23 -8.07
C THR A 113 11.57 6.82 -8.52
N ALA A 114 11.02 5.78 -7.91
CA ALA A 114 11.37 4.38 -8.13
C ALA A 114 12.89 4.12 -8.03
N SER A 115 13.57 4.83 -7.13
CA SER A 115 15.03 4.75 -6.99
C SER A 115 15.51 3.56 -6.17
N ASN A 116 14.62 2.87 -5.46
CA ASN A 116 14.93 1.70 -4.64
C ASN A 116 13.97 0.54 -4.95
N VAL A 117 14.23 -0.14 -6.06
CA VAL A 117 13.42 -1.26 -6.58
C VAL A 117 13.40 -2.48 -5.65
N GLN A 118 14.44 -2.69 -4.85
CA GLN A 118 14.55 -3.87 -3.98
C GLN A 118 13.50 -3.93 -2.86
N ASN A 119 12.93 -2.78 -2.50
CA ASN A 119 11.94 -2.66 -1.43
C ASN A 119 10.51 -2.40 -1.94
N ASN A 120 10.24 -2.75 -3.19
CA ASN A 120 8.93 -2.53 -3.79
C ASN A 120 8.00 -3.72 -3.60
N ASN A 121 6.70 -3.47 -3.65
CA ASN A 121 5.67 -4.50 -3.59
C ASN A 121 5.63 -5.25 -4.93
N ALA A 122 5.79 -6.57 -4.92
CA ALA A 122 5.78 -7.41 -6.11
C ALA A 122 4.47 -7.36 -6.92
N ASN A 123 3.37 -6.92 -6.30
CA ASN A 123 2.07 -6.80 -6.94
C ASN A 123 1.82 -5.43 -7.61
N MET A 124 2.78 -4.52 -7.56
CA MET A 124 2.65 -3.17 -8.10
C MET A 124 3.74 -2.90 -9.14
N ASP A 125 3.33 -2.34 -10.27
CA ASP A 125 4.27 -1.83 -11.27
C ASP A 125 4.85 -0.48 -10.79
N GLU A 126 6.05 -0.51 -10.25
CA GLU A 126 6.76 0.64 -9.71
C GLU A 126 7.12 1.71 -10.74
N TYR A 127 7.14 1.34 -12.02
CA TYR A 127 7.41 2.29 -13.11
C TYR A 127 6.15 3.03 -13.56
N SER A 128 4.97 2.51 -13.21
CA SER A 128 3.71 3.20 -13.51
C SER A 128 3.47 4.38 -12.57
N PHE A 129 2.69 5.36 -13.03
CA PHE A 129 2.24 6.47 -12.18
C PHE A 129 1.44 5.96 -10.96
N GLY A 130 0.49 5.05 -11.21
CA GLY A 130 -0.36 4.48 -10.16
C GLY A 130 0.44 3.68 -9.14
N GLY A 131 1.44 2.90 -9.59
CA GLY A 131 2.33 2.13 -8.73
C GLY A 131 3.15 3.01 -7.80
N ARG A 132 3.80 4.06 -8.33
CA ARG A 132 4.58 5.01 -7.50
C ARG A 132 3.74 5.76 -6.48
N MET A 133 2.55 6.23 -6.89
CA MET A 133 1.62 6.88 -5.97
C MET A 133 1.09 5.90 -4.92
N GLY A 134 0.79 4.65 -5.31
CA GLY A 134 0.37 3.59 -4.40
C GLY A 134 1.44 3.27 -3.36
N GLU A 135 2.70 3.10 -3.78
CA GLU A 135 3.82 2.83 -2.85
C GLU A 135 4.06 3.98 -1.86
N ALA A 136 4.00 5.23 -2.33
CA ALA A 136 4.09 6.38 -1.43
C ALA A 136 2.90 6.42 -0.44
N GLY A 137 1.69 6.09 -0.90
CA GLY A 137 0.50 5.96 -0.07
C GLY A 137 0.62 4.84 0.96
N ASN A 138 1.18 3.70 0.59
CA ASN A 138 1.45 2.57 1.47
C ASN A 138 2.38 2.96 2.63
N GLU A 139 3.45 3.70 2.37
CA GLU A 139 4.36 4.16 3.44
C GLU A 139 3.68 5.15 4.40
N LEU A 140 2.78 5.99 3.89
CA LEU A 140 1.95 6.87 4.73
C LEU A 140 1.01 6.06 5.62
N ALA A 141 0.32 5.06 5.06
CA ALA A 141 -0.60 4.20 5.79
C ALA A 141 0.10 3.36 6.86
N LYS A 142 1.29 2.80 6.56
CA LYS A 142 2.14 2.10 7.55
C LYS A 142 2.49 3.00 8.73
N LYS A 143 2.96 4.21 8.45
CA LYS A 143 3.32 5.17 9.50
C LYS A 143 2.11 5.53 10.36
N TYR A 144 0.97 5.81 9.72
CA TYR A 144 -0.26 6.09 10.43
C TYR A 144 -0.69 4.92 11.33
N ALA A 145 -0.62 3.68 10.82
CA ALA A 145 -0.97 2.50 11.59
C ALA A 145 -0.08 2.33 12.83
N LEU A 146 1.24 2.47 12.67
CA LEU A 146 2.20 2.35 13.78
C LEU A 146 2.05 3.44 14.85
N GLU A 147 1.70 4.66 14.44
CA GLU A 147 1.59 5.80 15.36
C GLU A 147 0.22 5.92 16.03
N ASN A 148 -0.87 5.43 15.39
CA ASN A 148 -2.24 5.72 15.82
C ASN A 148 -3.11 4.48 16.10
N ILE A 149 -2.80 3.32 15.50
CA ILE A 149 -3.64 2.11 15.59
C ILE A 149 -2.94 1.02 16.41
N ILE A 150 -1.69 0.74 16.09
CA ILE A 150 -0.92 -0.30 16.75
C ILE A 150 -0.48 0.19 18.14
N SER A 151 -0.69 -0.61 19.18
CA SER A 151 -0.23 -0.24 20.52
C SER A 151 1.29 -0.02 20.53
N LYS A 152 1.76 0.93 21.34
CA LYS A 152 3.16 1.30 21.43
C LYS A 152 4.08 0.09 21.63
N LYS A 153 3.66 -0.88 22.46
CA LYS A 153 4.42 -2.10 22.72
C LYS A 153 4.71 -2.88 21.44
N PHE A 154 3.69 -3.10 20.59
CA PHE A 154 3.86 -3.85 19.35
C PHE A 154 4.55 -3.03 18.27
N ALA A 155 4.31 -1.72 18.22
CA ALA A 155 5.05 -0.83 17.33
C ALA A 155 6.55 -0.81 17.66
N ASP A 156 6.93 -0.77 18.94
CA ASP A 156 8.32 -0.84 19.36
C ASP A 156 8.96 -2.20 19.01
N LEU A 157 8.24 -3.31 19.20
CA LEU A 157 8.71 -4.65 18.79
C LEU A 157 8.94 -4.76 17.28
N HIS A 158 8.03 -4.18 16.49
CA HIS A 158 8.16 -4.15 15.04
C HIS A 158 9.36 -3.30 14.60
N ASN A 159 9.47 -2.08 15.11
CA ASN A 159 10.53 -1.13 14.76
C ASN A 159 11.93 -1.64 15.18
N ASN A 160 12.01 -2.45 16.23
CA ASN A 160 13.26 -3.08 16.69
C ASN A 160 13.53 -4.45 16.03
N ASN A 161 12.75 -4.84 15.01
CA ASN A 161 12.86 -6.13 14.30
C ASN A 161 12.78 -7.37 15.22
N ILE A 162 12.07 -7.28 16.35
CA ILE A 162 11.82 -8.41 17.25
C ILE A 162 10.63 -9.23 16.76
N CYS A 163 9.58 -8.55 16.26
CA CYS A 163 8.49 -9.18 15.54
C CYS A 163 8.17 -8.38 14.27
N TYR A 164 7.62 -9.04 13.27
CA TYR A 164 7.19 -8.40 12.04
C TYR A 164 5.66 -8.42 11.96
N ILE A 165 5.06 -7.23 11.85
CA ILE A 165 3.62 -7.09 11.57
C ILE A 165 3.47 -6.99 10.07
N HIS A 166 2.83 -8.01 9.48
CA HIS A 166 2.60 -8.09 8.04
C HIS A 166 1.54 -7.08 7.60
N ASP A 167 1.67 -6.52 6.40
CA ASP A 167 0.69 -5.65 5.73
C ASP A 167 0.20 -4.44 6.56
N LEU A 168 1.12 -3.78 7.25
CA LEU A 168 0.81 -2.60 8.07
C LEU A 168 0.09 -1.49 7.32
N ASN A 169 0.32 -1.36 6.02
CA ASN A 169 -0.35 -0.38 5.16
C ASN A 169 -1.85 -0.67 4.99
N SER A 170 -2.29 -1.92 5.12
CA SER A 170 -3.71 -2.29 5.00
C SER A 170 -4.47 -2.21 6.32
N VAL A 171 -3.77 -2.20 7.47
CA VAL A 171 -4.38 -2.17 8.81
C VAL A 171 -5.34 -1.00 9.00
N ALA A 172 -4.96 0.19 8.51
CA ALA A 172 -5.78 1.40 8.64
C ALA A 172 -7.08 1.34 7.82
N ILE A 173 -7.08 0.60 6.72
CA ILE A 173 -8.21 0.45 5.80
C ILE A 173 -9.07 -0.74 6.20
N GLY A 174 -8.50 -1.73 6.91
CA GLY A 174 -9.19 -2.98 7.24
C GLY A 174 -9.34 -3.92 6.04
N SER A 175 -8.46 -3.81 5.04
CA SER A 175 -8.46 -4.65 3.84
C SER A 175 -8.02 -6.08 4.15
N HIS A 176 -8.56 -7.03 3.40
CA HIS A 176 -8.08 -8.42 3.40
C HIS A 176 -6.77 -8.53 2.64
N ASN A 177 -5.83 -9.33 3.15
CA ASN A 177 -4.57 -9.56 2.44
C ASN A 177 -4.78 -10.45 1.22
N CYS A 178 -5.21 -11.70 1.45
CA CYS A 178 -5.48 -12.66 0.37
C CYS A 178 -6.87 -13.24 0.54
N ILE A 179 -7.55 -13.48 -0.58
CA ILE A 179 -8.84 -14.12 -0.59
C ILE A 179 -8.93 -15.23 -1.63
N THR A 180 -9.81 -16.19 -1.37
CA THR A 180 -10.28 -17.18 -2.34
C THR A 180 -11.71 -16.86 -2.71
N ILE A 181 -11.97 -16.70 -4.00
CA ILE A 181 -13.30 -16.35 -4.51
C ILE A 181 -14.14 -17.61 -4.67
N PRO A 182 -15.40 -17.63 -4.18
CA PRO A 182 -16.33 -18.73 -4.40
C PRO A 182 -16.95 -18.66 -5.81
N LEU A 183 -16.14 -18.98 -6.83
CA LEU A 183 -16.56 -18.88 -8.23
C LEU A 183 -17.77 -19.77 -8.57
N ASP A 184 -17.92 -20.92 -7.93
CA ASP A 184 -19.06 -21.83 -8.13
C ASP A 184 -20.37 -21.11 -7.88
N ASP A 185 -20.42 -20.37 -6.78
CA ASP A 185 -21.61 -19.64 -6.33
C ASP A 185 -21.90 -18.44 -7.23
N LEU A 186 -20.86 -17.65 -7.52
CA LEU A 186 -20.98 -16.44 -8.33
C LEU A 186 -21.37 -16.75 -9.79
N LEU A 187 -20.81 -17.79 -10.38
CA LEU A 187 -21.12 -18.15 -11.76
C LEU A 187 -22.51 -18.79 -11.90
N LYS A 188 -22.98 -19.50 -10.86
CA LYS A 188 -24.27 -20.16 -10.84
C LYS A 188 -25.42 -19.21 -10.53
N ASN A 189 -25.27 -18.37 -9.52
CA ASN A 189 -26.33 -17.49 -9.04
C ASN A 189 -26.28 -16.10 -9.68
N GLY A 190 -25.18 -15.79 -10.38
CA GLY A 190 -24.89 -14.43 -10.81
C GLY A 190 -24.41 -13.55 -9.64
N PHE A 191 -24.13 -12.30 -9.93
CA PHE A 191 -23.67 -11.34 -8.92
C PHE A 191 -23.98 -9.91 -9.37
N ASP A 192 -24.05 -9.01 -8.40
CA ASP A 192 -24.24 -7.59 -8.66
C ASP A 192 -22.88 -6.86 -8.64
N THR A 193 -22.68 -6.02 -9.65
CA THR A 193 -21.61 -5.02 -9.67
C THR A 193 -22.20 -3.65 -9.33
N ARG A 194 -21.36 -2.66 -9.13
CA ARG A 194 -21.84 -1.27 -8.91
C ARG A 194 -22.67 -0.73 -10.11
N GLN A 195 -22.53 -1.34 -11.28
CA GLN A 195 -23.10 -0.83 -12.53
C GLN A 195 -24.24 -1.69 -13.06
N GLN A 196 -24.23 -3.01 -12.81
CA GLN A 196 -25.19 -3.95 -13.37
C GLN A 196 -25.25 -5.28 -12.65
N THR A 197 -26.36 -5.98 -12.81
CA THR A 197 -26.57 -7.37 -12.38
C THR A 197 -26.06 -8.31 -13.46
N ILE A 198 -25.18 -9.23 -13.09
CA ILE A 198 -24.63 -10.27 -13.97
C ILE A 198 -25.42 -11.56 -13.75
N ARG A 199 -25.90 -12.16 -14.83
CA ARG A 199 -26.65 -13.40 -14.81
C ARG A 199 -25.73 -14.61 -14.87
N GLU A 200 -26.29 -15.81 -14.60
CA GLU A 200 -25.62 -17.08 -14.78
C GLU A 200 -25.00 -17.23 -16.18
N ALA A 201 -23.80 -17.80 -16.25
CA ALA A 201 -23.14 -18.11 -17.50
C ALA A 201 -23.83 -19.28 -18.23
N THR A 202 -23.97 -19.21 -19.53
CA THR A 202 -24.62 -20.23 -20.36
C THR A 202 -23.66 -21.10 -21.15
N THR A 203 -22.40 -20.70 -21.26
CA THR A 203 -21.35 -21.42 -22.01
C THR A 203 -20.02 -21.31 -21.25
N VAL A 204 -19.05 -22.16 -21.59
CA VAL A 204 -17.70 -22.09 -21.01
C VAL A 204 -17.00 -20.77 -21.36
N SER A 205 -17.22 -20.24 -22.56
CA SER A 205 -16.68 -18.93 -22.99
C SER A 205 -17.21 -17.80 -22.11
N SER A 206 -18.52 -17.75 -21.88
CA SER A 206 -19.12 -16.75 -21.00
C SER A 206 -18.68 -16.90 -19.55
N ALA A 207 -18.57 -18.13 -19.05
CA ALA A 207 -18.08 -18.41 -17.70
C ALA A 207 -16.64 -17.89 -17.48
N LEU A 208 -15.72 -18.18 -18.40
CA LEU A 208 -14.33 -17.71 -18.31
C LEU A 208 -14.20 -16.18 -18.48
N GLN A 209 -15.06 -15.55 -19.26
CA GLN A 209 -15.14 -14.10 -19.31
C GLN A 209 -15.58 -13.50 -17.96
N LEU A 210 -16.60 -14.11 -17.31
CA LEU A 210 -17.05 -13.66 -15.99
C LEU A 210 -15.97 -13.91 -14.93
N VAL A 211 -15.24 -15.02 -14.99
CA VAL A 211 -14.07 -15.25 -14.11
C VAL A 211 -13.06 -14.11 -14.26
N ALA A 212 -12.74 -13.71 -15.50
CA ALA A 212 -11.82 -12.59 -15.71
C ALA A 212 -12.34 -11.28 -15.10
N VAL A 213 -13.63 -10.99 -15.27
CA VAL A 213 -14.25 -9.77 -14.69
C VAL A 213 -14.22 -9.82 -13.17
N ILE A 214 -14.59 -10.94 -12.56
CA ILE A 214 -14.58 -11.11 -11.11
C ILE A 214 -13.17 -10.92 -10.56
N MET A 215 -12.17 -11.59 -11.15
CA MET A 215 -10.77 -11.46 -10.75
C MET A 215 -10.25 -10.03 -10.88
N GLN A 216 -10.55 -9.36 -11.99
CA GLN A 216 -10.16 -7.96 -12.20
C GLN A 216 -10.84 -7.02 -11.21
N CYS A 217 -12.15 -7.15 -11.00
CA CYS A 217 -12.87 -6.30 -10.05
C CYS A 217 -12.34 -6.49 -8.62
N GLN A 218 -12.04 -7.73 -8.22
CA GLN A 218 -11.52 -8.00 -6.90
C GLN A 218 -10.07 -7.54 -6.74
N SER A 219 -9.23 -7.69 -7.75
CA SER A 219 -7.83 -7.24 -7.70
C SER A 219 -7.68 -5.73 -7.53
N LEU A 220 -8.69 -4.94 -7.96
CA LEU A 220 -8.69 -3.49 -7.76
C LEU A 220 -8.89 -3.05 -6.30
N VAL A 221 -9.52 -3.90 -5.48
CA VAL A 221 -9.84 -3.58 -4.07
C VAL A 221 -9.07 -4.45 -3.08
N GLN A 222 -8.40 -5.50 -3.57
CA GLN A 222 -7.65 -6.43 -2.76
C GLN A 222 -6.18 -6.03 -2.68
N PHE A 223 -5.63 -6.04 -1.47
CA PHE A 223 -4.21 -5.71 -1.27
C PHE A 223 -3.29 -6.87 -1.70
N GLY A 224 -3.68 -8.10 -1.36
CA GLY A 224 -2.88 -9.28 -1.65
C GLY A 224 -3.41 -10.09 -2.84
N GLY A 225 -3.12 -11.38 -2.84
CA GLY A 225 -3.50 -12.29 -3.91
C GLY A 225 -4.99 -12.59 -3.96
N VAL A 226 -5.51 -12.69 -5.18
CA VAL A 226 -6.86 -13.18 -5.46
C VAL A 226 -6.73 -14.57 -6.08
N SER A 227 -7.38 -15.55 -5.50
CA SER A 227 -7.30 -16.94 -5.96
C SER A 227 -8.68 -17.55 -6.18
N ALA A 228 -8.72 -18.62 -6.96
CA ALA A 228 -9.88 -19.47 -7.12
C ALA A 228 -9.44 -20.92 -6.93
N SER A 229 -10.14 -21.64 -6.06
CA SER A 229 -9.92 -23.08 -5.87
C SER A 229 -10.67 -23.84 -6.94
N HIS A 230 -10.08 -24.95 -7.41
CA HIS A 230 -10.79 -25.94 -8.24
C HIS A 230 -11.49 -25.37 -9.48
N LEU A 231 -10.84 -24.41 -10.17
CA LEU A 231 -11.43 -23.75 -11.34
C LEU A 231 -11.88 -24.76 -12.42
N ASP A 232 -11.15 -25.83 -12.61
CA ASP A 232 -11.47 -26.92 -13.52
C ASP A 232 -12.83 -27.57 -13.18
N TRP A 233 -13.08 -27.87 -11.91
CA TRP A 233 -14.37 -28.39 -11.45
C TRP A 233 -15.50 -27.38 -11.56
N THR A 234 -15.24 -26.14 -11.20
CA THR A 234 -16.19 -25.04 -11.33
C THR A 234 -16.69 -24.88 -12.77
N LEU A 235 -15.84 -25.14 -13.75
CA LEU A 235 -16.18 -25.00 -15.16
C LEU A 235 -16.92 -26.20 -15.76
N VAL A 236 -16.96 -27.34 -15.12
CA VAL A 236 -17.62 -28.56 -15.65
C VAL A 236 -19.06 -28.34 -16.09
N PRO A 237 -19.95 -27.68 -15.32
CA PRO A 237 -21.34 -27.44 -15.78
C PRO A 237 -21.37 -26.60 -17.07
N TYR A 238 -20.49 -25.62 -17.20
CA TYR A 238 -20.46 -24.71 -18.34
C TYR A 238 -19.88 -25.37 -19.60
N VAL A 239 -18.91 -26.27 -19.43
CA VAL A 239 -18.43 -27.14 -20.52
C VAL A 239 -19.55 -28.08 -21.01
N ARG A 240 -20.33 -28.66 -20.09
CA ARG A 240 -21.48 -29.47 -20.43
C ARG A 240 -22.60 -28.70 -21.12
N LYS A 241 -22.82 -27.43 -20.72
CA LYS A 241 -23.77 -26.52 -21.41
C LYS A 241 -23.30 -26.18 -22.83
N SER A 242 -21.99 -25.90 -23.01
CA SER A 242 -21.41 -25.70 -24.34
C SER A 242 -21.52 -26.95 -25.20
N PHE A 243 -21.24 -28.12 -24.65
CA PHE A 243 -21.38 -29.39 -25.35
C PHE A 243 -22.83 -29.65 -25.77
N SER A 244 -23.80 -29.43 -24.89
CA SER A 244 -25.23 -29.56 -25.22
C SER A 244 -25.62 -28.60 -26.36
N LYS A 245 -25.16 -27.37 -26.33
CA LYS A 245 -25.39 -26.41 -27.43
C LYS A 245 -24.82 -26.93 -28.75
N HIS A 246 -23.57 -27.35 -28.77
CA HIS A 246 -22.93 -27.85 -29.98
C HIS A 246 -23.55 -29.18 -30.45
N MET A 247 -24.09 -29.99 -29.56
CA MET A 247 -24.84 -31.19 -29.90
C MET A 247 -26.15 -30.84 -30.64
N LYS A 248 -26.90 -29.85 -30.15
CA LYS A 248 -28.08 -29.32 -30.81
C LYS A 248 -27.74 -28.75 -32.20
N ASP A 249 -26.65 -28.03 -32.34
CA ASP A 249 -26.16 -27.49 -33.60
C ASP A 249 -25.74 -28.63 -34.56
N GLY A 250 -25.10 -29.69 -34.04
CA GLY A 250 -24.74 -30.90 -34.82
C GLY A 250 -25.98 -31.56 -35.41
N LEU A 251 -27.01 -31.77 -34.59
CA LEU A 251 -28.27 -32.38 -35.07
C LEU A 251 -28.93 -31.50 -36.16
N ARG A 252 -28.95 -30.17 -35.99
CA ARG A 252 -29.55 -29.25 -36.98
C ARG A 252 -28.76 -29.17 -38.28
N TYR A 253 -27.46 -29.04 -38.20
CA TYR A 253 -26.65 -28.66 -39.36
C TYR A 253 -25.85 -29.81 -39.97
N VAL A 254 -25.44 -30.82 -39.16
CA VAL A 254 -24.67 -31.96 -39.67
C VAL A 254 -25.64 -33.06 -40.08
N GLU A 255 -26.52 -33.53 -39.20
CA GLU A 255 -27.46 -34.60 -39.46
C GLU A 255 -28.79 -34.07 -40.10
N LYS A 256 -28.99 -32.73 -40.12
CA LYS A 256 -30.15 -32.08 -40.74
C LYS A 256 -31.53 -32.55 -40.21
N ILE A 257 -31.58 -32.80 -38.89
CA ILE A 257 -32.82 -33.16 -38.20
C ILE A 257 -33.73 -31.92 -38.19
N SER A 258 -34.96 -32.08 -38.72
CA SER A 258 -35.93 -30.96 -38.78
C SER A 258 -36.87 -30.90 -37.57
N ASP A 259 -36.85 -31.89 -36.70
CA ASP A 259 -37.70 -31.94 -35.51
C ASP A 259 -37.09 -31.06 -34.38
N GLU A 260 -37.49 -29.80 -34.32
CA GLU A 260 -37.06 -28.87 -33.29
C GLU A 260 -37.51 -29.29 -31.87
N SER A 261 -38.68 -29.98 -31.75
CA SER A 261 -39.16 -30.46 -30.48
C SER A 261 -38.22 -31.51 -29.89
N TYR A 262 -37.68 -32.39 -30.75
CA TYR A 262 -36.67 -33.37 -30.38
C TYR A 262 -35.37 -32.68 -29.98
N ILE A 263 -34.89 -31.74 -30.77
CA ILE A 263 -33.66 -31.02 -30.46
C ILE A 263 -33.76 -30.23 -29.14
N ASP A 264 -34.92 -29.62 -28.89
CA ASP A 264 -35.14 -28.86 -27.66
C ASP A 264 -35.29 -29.72 -26.42
N SER A 265 -35.67 -30.99 -26.61
CA SER A 265 -35.72 -31.97 -25.51
C SER A 265 -34.35 -32.31 -24.90
N ILE A 266 -33.25 -32.03 -25.63
CA ILE A 266 -31.90 -32.27 -25.12
C ILE A 266 -31.64 -31.41 -23.90
N PRO A 267 -31.17 -31.99 -22.78
CA PRO A 267 -30.88 -31.26 -21.55
C PRO A 267 -29.92 -30.09 -21.78
N LYS A 268 -30.09 -28.99 -21.03
CA LYS A 268 -29.19 -27.84 -21.08
C LYS A 268 -27.76 -28.19 -20.68
N GLU A 269 -27.59 -29.14 -19.76
CA GLU A 269 -26.32 -29.72 -19.36
C GLU A 269 -26.28 -31.18 -19.81
N LEU A 270 -25.42 -31.46 -20.79
CA LEU A 270 -25.28 -32.80 -21.32
C LEU A 270 -23.92 -33.39 -20.94
N PRO A 271 -23.87 -34.50 -20.14
CA PRO A 271 -22.61 -35.22 -19.89
C PRO A 271 -21.99 -35.75 -21.18
N PHE A 272 -20.68 -35.90 -21.23
CA PHE A 272 -20.01 -36.48 -22.41
C PHE A 272 -20.35 -37.98 -22.58
N ASP A 273 -20.52 -38.70 -21.47
CA ASP A 273 -21.00 -40.06 -21.50
C ASP A 273 -22.53 -40.06 -21.54
N ASN A 274 -23.10 -40.12 -22.74
CA ASN A 274 -24.54 -40.07 -22.98
C ASN A 274 -24.94 -40.97 -24.16
N GLU A 275 -26.23 -41.21 -24.30
CA GLU A 275 -26.79 -42.11 -25.32
C GLU A 275 -26.64 -41.58 -26.76
N TYR A 276 -26.55 -40.27 -26.96
CA TYR A 276 -26.40 -39.65 -28.27
C TYR A 276 -25.07 -40.01 -28.94
N ALA A 277 -24.03 -40.40 -28.17
CA ALA A 277 -22.77 -40.90 -28.71
C ALA A 277 -22.92 -42.10 -29.65
N LYS A 278 -23.99 -42.90 -29.45
CA LYS A 278 -24.27 -44.08 -30.26
C LYS A 278 -25.34 -43.81 -31.30
N THR A 279 -26.33 -43.01 -30.99
CA THR A 279 -27.49 -42.76 -31.86
C THR A 279 -27.22 -41.64 -32.89
N HIS A 280 -26.33 -40.71 -32.56
CA HIS A 280 -26.00 -39.53 -33.36
C HIS A 280 -24.51 -39.32 -33.41
N GLU A 281 -23.76 -40.27 -33.94
CA GLU A 281 -22.29 -40.31 -33.88
C GLU A 281 -21.63 -39.14 -34.55
N GLU A 282 -22.16 -38.65 -35.72
CA GLU A 282 -21.59 -37.51 -36.45
C GLU A 282 -21.80 -36.20 -35.70
N SER A 283 -23.01 -35.96 -35.19
CA SER A 283 -23.32 -34.80 -34.35
C SER A 283 -22.53 -34.80 -33.04
N TYR A 284 -22.34 -35.97 -32.46
CA TYR A 284 -21.54 -36.12 -31.25
C TYR A 284 -20.06 -35.76 -31.50
N LYS A 285 -19.45 -36.28 -32.57
CA LYS A 285 -18.05 -35.94 -32.96
C LYS A 285 -17.91 -34.45 -33.19
N TYR A 286 -18.85 -33.86 -33.93
CA TYR A 286 -18.91 -32.42 -34.16
C TYR A 286 -18.98 -31.64 -32.83
N ALA A 287 -19.88 -31.99 -31.94
CA ALA A 287 -20.04 -31.35 -30.64
C ALA A 287 -18.78 -31.44 -29.78
N MET A 288 -18.12 -32.60 -29.75
CA MET A 288 -16.85 -32.79 -29.05
C MET A 288 -15.74 -31.89 -29.60
N ASP A 289 -15.59 -31.82 -30.91
CA ASP A 289 -14.55 -30.96 -31.53
C ASP A 289 -14.80 -29.49 -31.30
N MET A 290 -16.06 -29.06 -31.45
CA MET A 290 -16.42 -27.66 -31.21
C MET A 290 -16.28 -27.25 -29.75
N THR A 291 -16.65 -28.14 -28.83
CA THR A 291 -16.48 -27.91 -27.39
C THR A 291 -14.98 -27.78 -27.01
N LYS A 292 -14.15 -28.69 -27.54
CA LYS A 292 -12.67 -28.59 -27.32
C LYS A 292 -12.11 -27.27 -27.83
N ARG A 293 -12.52 -26.84 -29.02
CA ARG A 293 -12.07 -25.54 -29.59
C ARG A 293 -12.56 -24.36 -28.76
N GLU A 294 -13.81 -24.38 -28.29
CA GLU A 294 -14.38 -23.34 -27.46
C GLU A 294 -13.64 -23.25 -26.14
N VAL A 295 -13.37 -24.38 -25.46
CA VAL A 295 -12.60 -24.42 -24.21
C VAL A 295 -11.19 -23.85 -24.42
N TYR A 296 -10.51 -24.30 -25.47
CA TYR A 296 -9.15 -23.81 -25.79
C TYR A 296 -9.12 -22.29 -25.99
N GLN A 297 -10.01 -21.78 -26.84
CA GLN A 297 -10.09 -20.33 -27.13
C GLN A 297 -10.48 -19.51 -25.88
N ALA A 298 -11.37 -20.04 -25.05
CA ALA A 298 -11.82 -19.37 -23.85
C ALA A 298 -10.69 -19.28 -22.80
N VAL A 299 -9.89 -20.34 -22.64
CA VAL A 299 -8.71 -20.35 -21.76
C VAL A 299 -7.61 -19.45 -22.31
N GLU A 300 -7.33 -19.52 -23.63
CA GLU A 300 -6.37 -18.63 -24.29
C GLU A 300 -6.76 -17.16 -24.12
N GLY A 301 -8.05 -16.83 -24.20
CA GLY A 301 -8.58 -15.50 -23.99
C GLY A 301 -8.57 -15.04 -22.53
N LEU A 302 -8.52 -15.94 -21.54
CA LEU A 302 -8.45 -15.63 -20.11
C LEU A 302 -7.02 -15.22 -19.68
N LEU A 303 -6.00 -15.98 -20.11
CA LEU A 303 -4.63 -15.83 -19.63
C LEU A 303 -4.04 -14.41 -19.77
N PRO A 304 -4.22 -13.67 -20.88
CA PRO A 304 -3.75 -12.30 -21.00
C PRO A 304 -4.46 -11.30 -20.08
N LYS A 305 -5.66 -11.62 -19.61
CA LYS A 305 -6.47 -10.75 -18.74
C LYS A 305 -6.14 -10.90 -17.26
N LEU A 306 -5.42 -11.98 -16.91
CA LEU A 306 -4.99 -12.24 -15.53
C LEU A 306 -3.54 -11.75 -15.25
N LYS A 307 -2.87 -11.23 -16.26
CA LYS A 307 -1.59 -10.51 -16.12
C LYS A 307 -1.89 -9.06 -15.82
#